data_93b08032447eb58a53d3d1a9da23f7a1
#
_entry.id   93b08032447eb58a53d3d1a9da23f7a1
#
_cell.length_a   1.000
_cell.length_b   1.000
_cell.length_c   1.000
_cell.angle_alpha   90.00
_cell.angle_beta   90.00
_cell.angle_gamma   90.00
#
_symmetry.space_group_name_H-M   'P 1'
#
loop_
_entity.id
_entity.type
_entity.pdbx_description
1 polymer ?
#
loop_
_entity_poly.entity_id
_entity_poly.type
_entity_poly.pdbx_seq_one_letter_code
_entity_poly.pdbx_strand_id
1 'polypeptide(L)'
;MTVTKKTTKKTAPKKTSKKTAPKKTTKKTAPKKTTKKTAPKKTTKSLRTKVICISHKEDNDGISSAALIRQAFGGDAILVDYPGQMEALYQVVTDEKLKSLFICDLGLSKKTQDEFIDILTTLRKNKVSVTYIDHHDIDPNVVKALQKIKVKVIHDVNECTTVQVYNTYKSKLNDHASFVATCAAITDYMEDRPIGSKLLQMYDRQFALISATVLTYNIVGRQREPDYLLYLVEELSESKFPHDIPNTFEFAQIQVEKLSQIIAKVKKGLKTMSKLGHMEILDSGASGAVNFVMGLSGKDVGVAYKERVDHGIYAVSVRGSANCKVHLGRIVNPLATSLGGSGGGHDKACGAVVPKAKIKKFITELNKKIK
;
A
#
# COMPACT_ATOMS: atom_id res chain seq x y z
N MET A 1 9.86 18.26 67.50
CA MET A 1 9.56 19.70 67.34
C MET A 1 8.59 19.79 66.19
N THR A 2 7.32 19.68 66.44
CA THR A 2 6.25 20.59 66.84
C THR A 2 6.06 21.79 65.90
N VAL A 3 4.89 21.79 65.28
CA VAL A 3 3.97 22.93 65.05
C VAL A 3 4.26 23.78 63.81
N THR A 4 3.38 24.19 62.94
CA THR A 4 1.93 24.52 63.03
C THR A 4 1.26 24.62 61.66
N LYS A 5 -0.04 24.26 61.61
CA LYS A 5 -1.01 24.59 60.57
C LYS A 5 -1.32 26.09 60.51
N LYS A 6 -1.57 26.63 59.33
CA LYS A 6 -2.52 27.76 59.21
C LYS A 6 -3.39 27.62 57.96
N THR A 7 -4.65 27.44 58.20
CA THR A 7 -5.83 27.57 57.35
C THR A 7 -6.22 29.04 57.23
N THR A 8 -6.62 29.52 56.07
CA THR A 8 -7.53 30.66 55.93
C THR A 8 -8.52 30.44 54.76
N LYS A 9 -9.76 30.75 55.12
CA LYS A 9 -11.04 30.59 54.41
C LYS A 9 -11.27 31.67 53.35
N LYS A 10 -12.02 31.24 52.32
CA LYS A 10 -13.15 31.87 51.60
C LYS A 10 -13.22 33.39 51.44
N THR A 11 -13.47 33.85 50.24
CA THR A 11 -14.73 34.60 49.91
C THR A 11 -14.95 34.68 48.40
N ALA A 12 -16.18 34.41 47.97
CA ALA A 12 -16.71 34.73 46.66
C ALA A 12 -17.47 36.08 46.72
N PRO A 13 -17.67 36.78 45.60
CA PRO A 13 -18.88 37.55 45.42
C PRO A 13 -19.62 37.31 44.09
N LYS A 14 -20.84 37.06 44.23
CA LYS A 14 -22.14 37.52 43.71
C LYS A 14 -22.24 38.08 42.28
N LYS A 15 -23.25 37.49 41.63
CA LYS A 15 -23.97 37.87 40.41
C LYS A 15 -24.52 39.30 40.47
N THR A 16 -24.51 40.00 39.31
CA THR A 16 -25.60 40.92 38.97
C THR A 16 -25.90 40.81 37.47
N SER A 17 -27.15 40.57 37.21
CA SER A 17 -27.87 40.57 35.95
C SER A 17 -28.19 41.96 35.45
N LYS A 18 -28.09 42.24 34.14
CA LYS A 18 -29.01 43.19 33.50
C LYS A 18 -29.30 42.76 32.08
N LYS A 19 -30.56 42.46 31.85
CA LYS A 19 -31.24 42.35 30.54
C LYS A 19 -31.37 43.71 29.88
N THR A 20 -31.16 43.80 28.59
CA THR A 20 -31.94 44.70 27.72
C THR A 20 -32.01 44.08 26.31
N ALA A 21 -33.24 43.98 25.83
CA ALA A 21 -33.65 43.52 24.50
C ALA A 21 -33.98 44.73 23.61
N PRO A 22 -34.56 44.60 22.40
CA PRO A 22 -33.87 44.67 21.12
C PRO A 22 -34.35 45.91 20.30
N LYS A 23 -33.62 46.34 19.28
CA LYS A 23 -34.12 47.23 18.28
C LYS A 23 -34.01 46.64 16.86
N LYS A 24 -35.19 46.52 16.24
CA LYS A 24 -35.38 46.31 14.79
C LYS A 24 -34.90 47.52 13.99
N THR A 25 -34.39 47.27 12.82
CA THR A 25 -34.56 48.03 11.57
C THR A 25 -33.55 47.48 10.56
N THR A 26 -33.81 47.20 9.37
CA THR A 26 -34.51 47.53 8.18
C THR A 26 -33.89 46.72 7.02
N LYS A 27 -34.74 46.14 6.21
CA LYS A 27 -34.42 45.49 4.93
C LYS A 27 -33.65 46.42 3.98
N LYS A 28 -32.53 45.95 3.40
CA LYS A 28 -32.03 46.43 2.11
C LYS A 28 -31.95 45.28 1.13
N THR A 29 -32.72 45.40 0.09
CA THR A 29 -32.81 44.56 -1.10
C THR A 29 -31.47 44.43 -1.83
N ALA A 30 -31.08 43.21 -2.13
CA ALA A 30 -29.94 42.88 -2.98
C ALA A 30 -30.36 42.88 -4.47
N PRO A 31 -29.49 43.30 -5.40
CA PRO A 31 -29.79 43.24 -6.82
C PRO A 31 -29.55 41.83 -7.36
N LYS A 32 -30.51 41.31 -8.11
CA LYS A 32 -30.42 40.05 -8.89
C LYS A 32 -29.33 40.21 -9.96
N LYS A 33 -28.22 39.44 -9.82
CA LYS A 33 -27.32 39.18 -10.93
C LYS A 33 -27.84 37.97 -11.71
N THR A 34 -28.35 38.22 -12.88
CA THR A 34 -28.64 37.23 -13.93
C THR A 34 -27.31 36.64 -14.43
N THR A 35 -26.96 35.45 -14.01
CA THR A 35 -25.89 34.68 -14.62
C THR A 35 -26.42 33.99 -15.89
N LYS A 36 -26.01 34.49 -17.06
CA LYS A 36 -26.15 33.75 -18.32
C LYS A 36 -25.43 32.39 -18.18
N LYS A 37 -26.19 31.32 -18.23
CA LYS A 37 -25.66 29.96 -18.42
C LYS A 37 -25.04 29.88 -19.83
N THR A 38 -23.74 29.92 -19.93
CA THR A 38 -23.01 29.51 -21.11
C THR A 38 -23.10 27.97 -21.18
N ALA A 39 -23.67 27.47 -22.27
CA ALA A 39 -23.72 26.04 -22.58
C ALA A 39 -22.27 25.50 -22.65
N PRO A 40 -22.02 24.26 -22.14
CA PRO A 40 -20.70 23.68 -22.23
C PRO A 40 -20.34 23.46 -23.71
N LYS A 41 -19.21 24.03 -24.14
CA LYS A 41 -18.60 23.73 -25.43
C LYS A 41 -18.37 22.21 -25.51
N LYS A 42 -19.01 21.57 -26.50
CA LYS A 42 -18.66 20.21 -26.91
C LYS A 42 -17.19 20.20 -27.31
N THR A 43 -16.33 19.79 -26.38
CA THR A 43 -14.95 19.43 -26.71
C THR A 43 -15.04 18.20 -27.62
N THR A 44 -14.64 18.37 -28.86
CA THR A 44 -14.33 17.25 -29.77
C THR A 44 -13.36 16.33 -29.06
N LYS A 45 -13.85 15.15 -28.64
CA LYS A 45 -12.99 14.06 -28.12
C LYS A 45 -12.00 13.72 -29.23
N SER A 46 -10.77 14.23 -29.15
CA SER A 46 -9.63 13.66 -29.83
C SER A 46 -9.69 12.14 -29.63
N LEU A 47 -9.47 11.38 -30.68
CA LEU A 47 -9.25 9.93 -30.64
C LEU A 47 -7.97 9.65 -29.84
N ARG A 48 -7.99 9.91 -28.52
CA ARG A 48 -6.88 9.59 -27.64
C ARG A 48 -6.78 8.07 -27.58
N THR A 49 -5.65 7.57 -27.96
CA THR A 49 -5.27 6.17 -27.77
C THR A 49 -5.41 5.83 -26.30
N LYS A 50 -6.26 4.83 -25.99
CA LYS A 50 -6.50 4.46 -24.60
C LYS A 50 -5.26 3.80 -24.01
N VAL A 51 -4.74 4.37 -22.95
CA VAL A 51 -3.65 3.81 -22.13
C VAL A 51 -4.29 3.33 -20.83
N ILE A 52 -3.93 2.13 -20.40
CA ILE A 52 -4.33 1.57 -19.10
C ILE A 52 -3.07 1.13 -18.36
N CYS A 53 -3.03 1.41 -17.07
CA CYS A 53 -2.08 0.86 -16.12
C CYS A 53 -2.81 -0.05 -15.12
N ILE A 54 -2.53 -1.35 -15.12
CA ILE A 54 -2.95 -2.26 -14.04
C ILE A 54 -1.83 -2.31 -13.02
N SER A 55 -2.13 -1.98 -11.76
CA SER A 55 -1.11 -1.90 -10.71
C SER A 55 -1.62 -2.39 -9.36
N HIS A 56 -0.71 -2.77 -8.47
CA HIS A 56 -1.03 -3.20 -7.12
C HIS A 56 -1.66 -2.08 -6.30
N LYS A 57 -2.66 -2.41 -5.47
CA LYS A 57 -3.44 -1.40 -4.71
C LYS A 57 -3.11 -1.32 -3.23
N GLU A 58 -2.39 -2.30 -2.67
CA GLU A 58 -2.29 -2.46 -1.22
C GLU A 58 -1.12 -1.72 -0.60
N ASP A 59 -0.21 -1.20 -1.42
CA ASP A 59 0.98 -0.47 -0.97
C ASP A 59 1.32 0.74 -1.83
N ASN A 60 2.35 1.45 -1.39
CA ASN A 60 2.77 2.68 -2.05
C ASN A 60 3.49 2.41 -3.38
N ASP A 61 4.18 1.28 -3.54
CA ASP A 61 4.92 1.00 -4.77
C ASP A 61 3.96 0.84 -5.96
N GLY A 62 2.89 0.08 -5.78
CA GLY A 62 1.87 -0.06 -6.82
C GLY A 62 1.12 1.24 -7.13
N ILE A 63 0.67 2.00 -6.10
CA ILE A 63 -0.04 3.28 -6.28
C ILE A 63 0.86 4.31 -6.97
N SER A 64 2.10 4.45 -6.53
CA SER A 64 3.07 5.38 -7.10
C SER A 64 3.50 4.99 -8.52
N SER A 65 3.63 3.70 -8.81
CA SER A 65 3.88 3.21 -10.17
C SER A 65 2.78 3.62 -11.14
N ALA A 66 1.51 3.43 -10.75
CA ALA A 66 0.37 3.88 -11.54
C ALA A 66 0.37 5.40 -11.74
N ALA A 67 0.70 6.18 -10.71
CA ALA A 67 0.79 7.64 -10.79
C ALA A 67 1.87 8.09 -11.79
N LEU A 68 3.07 7.50 -11.75
CA LEU A 68 4.13 7.86 -12.69
C LEU A 68 3.83 7.43 -14.13
N ILE A 69 3.18 6.28 -14.35
CA ILE A 69 2.70 5.89 -15.68
C ILE A 69 1.65 6.87 -16.18
N ARG A 70 0.68 7.27 -15.33
CA ARG A 70 -0.32 8.29 -15.67
C ARG A 70 0.33 9.64 -16.00
N GLN A 71 1.34 10.07 -15.26
CA GLN A 71 2.08 11.30 -15.56
C GLN A 71 2.80 11.21 -16.92
N ALA A 72 3.46 10.09 -17.21
CA ALA A 72 4.28 9.94 -18.42
C ALA A 72 3.46 9.75 -19.71
N PHE A 73 2.29 9.09 -19.63
CA PHE A 73 1.54 8.62 -20.80
C PHE A 73 0.06 9.00 -20.78
N GLY A 74 -0.43 9.54 -19.68
CA GLY A 74 -1.87 9.73 -19.46
C GLY A 74 -2.59 8.41 -19.25
N GLY A 75 -3.92 8.43 -19.42
CA GLY A 75 -4.76 7.22 -19.34
C GLY A 75 -5.29 6.94 -17.94
N ASP A 76 -5.83 5.74 -17.79
CA ASP A 76 -6.54 5.30 -16.58
C ASP A 76 -5.75 4.24 -15.83
N ALA A 77 -5.90 4.20 -14.51
CA ALA A 77 -5.38 3.13 -13.66
C ALA A 77 -6.49 2.15 -13.27
N ILE A 78 -6.14 0.86 -13.22
CA ILE A 78 -6.93 -0.20 -12.60
C ILE A 78 -6.10 -0.76 -11.46
N LEU A 79 -6.56 -0.55 -10.25
CA LEU A 79 -5.85 -0.95 -9.04
C LEU A 79 -6.39 -2.28 -8.54
N VAL A 80 -5.52 -3.27 -8.40
CA VAL A 80 -5.89 -4.65 -8.07
C VAL A 80 -5.08 -5.22 -6.92
N ASP A 81 -5.64 -6.24 -6.28
CA ASP A 81 -4.93 -7.14 -5.37
C ASP A 81 -4.71 -8.51 -6.04
N TYR A 82 -4.11 -9.41 -5.33
CA TYR A 82 -4.10 -10.83 -5.68
C TYR A 82 -5.39 -11.49 -5.13
N PRO A 83 -6.29 -12.07 -5.88
CA PRO A 83 -6.24 -12.56 -7.28
C PRO A 83 -6.88 -11.65 -8.34
N GLY A 84 -7.29 -10.42 -8.01
CA GLY A 84 -7.98 -9.49 -8.93
C GLY A 84 -7.19 -9.15 -10.19
N GLN A 85 -5.88 -9.41 -10.20
CA GLN A 85 -5.01 -9.22 -11.36
C GLN A 85 -5.53 -9.88 -12.65
N MET A 86 -5.93 -11.14 -12.58
CA MET A 86 -6.40 -11.87 -13.77
C MET A 86 -7.74 -11.35 -14.25
N GLU A 87 -8.64 -10.98 -13.33
CA GLU A 87 -9.93 -10.39 -13.66
C GLU A 87 -9.77 -9.05 -14.41
N ALA A 88 -8.86 -8.19 -13.95
CA ALA A 88 -8.55 -6.95 -14.65
C ALA A 88 -7.99 -7.18 -16.06
N LEU A 89 -7.16 -8.20 -16.25
CA LEU A 89 -6.64 -8.57 -17.57
C LEU A 89 -7.75 -9.06 -18.50
N TYR A 90 -8.71 -9.85 -18.01
CA TYR A 90 -9.88 -10.26 -18.79
C TYR A 90 -10.76 -9.07 -19.21
N GLN A 91 -10.89 -8.07 -18.36
CA GLN A 91 -11.64 -6.85 -18.69
C GLN A 91 -10.95 -6.05 -19.81
N VAL A 92 -9.64 -5.88 -19.73
CA VAL A 92 -8.91 -5.03 -20.70
C VAL A 92 -8.66 -5.74 -22.04
N VAL A 93 -8.60 -7.07 -22.09
CA VAL A 93 -8.36 -7.82 -23.34
C VAL A 93 -9.49 -7.64 -24.36
N THR A 94 -10.70 -7.34 -23.89
CA THR A 94 -11.90 -7.10 -24.72
C THR A 94 -12.05 -5.64 -25.16
N ASP A 95 -11.18 -4.72 -24.70
CA ASP A 95 -11.29 -3.30 -25.02
C ASP A 95 -10.59 -2.98 -26.36
N GLU A 96 -11.36 -2.89 -27.42
CA GLU A 96 -10.87 -2.57 -28.78
C GLU A 96 -10.17 -1.19 -28.89
N LYS A 97 -10.41 -0.29 -27.96
CA LYS A 97 -9.79 1.05 -27.91
C LYS A 97 -8.44 1.06 -27.25
N LEU A 98 -8.08 -0.03 -26.54
CA LEU A 98 -6.80 -0.13 -25.85
C LEU A 98 -5.65 -0.15 -26.86
N LYS A 99 -4.66 0.73 -26.63
CA LYS A 99 -3.45 0.82 -27.45
C LYS A 99 -2.17 0.53 -26.65
N SER A 100 -2.18 0.84 -25.36
CA SER A 100 -1.05 0.59 -24.48
C SER A 100 -1.53 0.07 -23.13
N LEU A 101 -0.94 -1.03 -22.69
CA LEU A 101 -1.14 -1.61 -21.37
C LEU A 101 0.19 -1.61 -20.62
N PHE A 102 0.18 -1.05 -19.43
CA PHE A 102 1.23 -1.18 -18.44
C PHE A 102 0.73 -2.09 -17.33
N ILE A 103 1.57 -2.99 -16.85
CA ILE A 103 1.30 -3.86 -15.72
C ILE A 103 2.46 -3.63 -14.75
N CYS A 104 2.15 -3.10 -13.56
CA CYS A 104 3.15 -2.66 -12.60
C CYS A 104 2.95 -3.33 -11.25
N ASP A 105 4.05 -3.78 -10.63
CA ASP A 105 4.09 -4.26 -9.25
C ASP A 105 3.12 -5.42 -8.97
N LEU A 106 3.08 -6.38 -9.87
CA LEU A 106 2.19 -7.53 -9.81
C LEU A 106 2.96 -8.81 -10.11
N GLY A 107 3.46 -9.46 -9.07
CA GLY A 107 4.15 -10.74 -9.18
C GLY A 107 3.27 -11.85 -9.77
N LEU A 108 3.88 -12.83 -10.40
CA LEU A 108 3.18 -13.91 -11.09
C LEU A 108 3.23 -15.21 -10.31
N SER A 109 2.06 -15.80 -10.04
CA SER A 109 1.98 -17.12 -9.45
C SER A 109 2.15 -18.21 -10.51
N LYS A 110 2.78 -19.33 -10.14
CA LYS A 110 2.91 -20.50 -11.05
C LYS A 110 1.56 -21.03 -11.55
N LYS A 111 0.47 -20.77 -10.84
CA LYS A 111 -0.87 -21.25 -11.23
C LYS A 111 -1.50 -20.42 -12.34
N THR A 112 -1.12 -19.14 -12.44
CA THR A 112 -1.74 -18.20 -13.37
C THR A 112 -0.79 -17.73 -14.48
N GLN A 113 0.49 -18.13 -14.43
CA GLN A 113 1.49 -17.64 -15.38
C GLN A 113 1.20 -17.97 -16.84
N ASP A 114 0.71 -19.19 -17.12
CA ASP A 114 0.42 -19.62 -18.51
C ASP A 114 -0.77 -18.85 -19.07
N GLU A 115 -1.82 -18.73 -18.28
CA GLU A 115 -3.01 -17.93 -18.60
C GLU A 115 -2.67 -16.45 -18.79
N PHE A 116 -1.81 -15.90 -17.95
CA PHE A 116 -1.27 -14.53 -18.09
C PHE A 116 -0.57 -14.35 -19.46
N ILE A 117 0.30 -15.28 -19.83
CA ILE A 117 1.02 -15.24 -21.12
C ILE A 117 0.01 -15.32 -22.29
N ASP A 118 -1.03 -16.15 -22.20
CA ASP A 118 -2.05 -16.30 -23.24
C ASP A 118 -2.86 -15.02 -23.45
N ILE A 119 -3.26 -14.35 -22.36
CA ILE A 119 -3.96 -13.07 -22.45
C ILE A 119 -3.05 -12.00 -23.09
N LEU A 120 -1.79 -11.90 -22.65
CA LEU A 120 -0.86 -10.95 -23.25
C LEU A 120 -0.54 -11.27 -24.71
N THR A 121 -0.53 -12.55 -25.09
CA THR A 121 -0.39 -12.98 -26.49
C THR A 121 -1.56 -12.44 -27.33
N THR A 122 -2.78 -12.53 -26.81
CA THR A 122 -3.98 -12.01 -27.48
C THR A 122 -3.92 -10.49 -27.63
N LEU A 123 -3.54 -9.76 -26.57
CA LEU A 123 -3.33 -8.31 -26.65
C LEU A 123 -2.29 -7.92 -27.70
N ARG A 124 -1.18 -8.66 -27.75
CA ARG A 124 -0.13 -8.42 -28.75
C ARG A 124 -0.58 -8.70 -30.19
N LYS A 125 -1.38 -9.75 -30.42
CA LYS A 125 -2.02 -10.00 -31.72
C LYS A 125 -2.94 -8.84 -32.12
N ASN A 126 -3.64 -8.23 -31.18
CA ASN A 126 -4.49 -7.05 -31.37
C ASN A 126 -3.68 -5.74 -31.48
N LYS A 127 -2.36 -5.81 -31.62
CA LYS A 127 -1.44 -4.67 -31.75
C LYS A 127 -1.40 -3.73 -30.54
N VAL A 128 -1.85 -4.18 -29.35
CA VAL A 128 -1.69 -3.45 -28.10
C VAL A 128 -0.21 -3.46 -27.69
N SER A 129 0.37 -2.30 -27.38
CA SER A 129 1.69 -2.23 -26.77
C SER A 129 1.58 -2.67 -25.30
N VAL A 130 2.34 -3.69 -24.90
CA VAL A 130 2.32 -4.20 -23.51
C VAL A 130 3.68 -4.04 -22.88
N THR A 131 3.72 -3.44 -21.68
CA THR A 131 4.90 -3.32 -20.84
C THR A 131 4.60 -3.92 -19.46
N TYR A 132 5.42 -4.84 -19.01
CA TYR A 132 5.40 -5.42 -17.68
C TYR A 132 6.59 -4.91 -16.89
N ILE A 133 6.33 -4.31 -15.72
CA ILE A 133 7.34 -3.68 -14.86
C ILE A 133 7.15 -4.23 -13.44
N ASP A 134 8.16 -4.89 -12.92
CA ASP A 134 8.02 -5.57 -11.62
C ASP A 134 9.38 -5.83 -10.97
N HIS A 135 9.39 -6.04 -9.65
CA HIS A 135 10.58 -6.38 -8.87
C HIS A 135 10.46 -7.74 -8.15
N HIS A 136 9.30 -8.36 -8.20
CA HIS A 136 9.08 -9.68 -7.60
C HIS A 136 9.90 -10.77 -8.29
N ASP A 137 10.19 -11.85 -7.57
CA ASP A 137 10.87 -13.00 -8.15
C ASP A 137 10.01 -13.65 -9.26
N ILE A 138 10.54 -13.71 -10.47
CA ILE A 138 9.86 -14.25 -11.65
C ILE A 138 10.69 -15.37 -12.28
N ASP A 139 10.05 -16.44 -12.72
CA ASP A 139 10.71 -17.53 -13.44
C ASP A 139 11.35 -16.99 -14.74
N PRO A 140 12.65 -17.19 -14.96
CA PRO A 140 13.34 -16.74 -16.18
C PRO A 140 12.69 -17.26 -17.49
N ASN A 141 12.02 -18.41 -17.45
CA ASN A 141 11.30 -18.94 -18.61
C ASN A 141 10.05 -18.11 -18.93
N VAL A 142 9.37 -17.58 -17.91
CA VAL A 142 8.24 -16.65 -18.10
C VAL A 142 8.74 -15.34 -18.73
N VAL A 143 9.85 -14.78 -18.26
CA VAL A 143 10.46 -13.60 -18.89
C VAL A 143 10.75 -13.83 -20.37
N LYS A 144 11.39 -14.97 -20.71
CA LYS A 144 11.68 -15.35 -22.10
C LYS A 144 10.39 -15.49 -22.93
N ALA A 145 9.34 -16.09 -22.35
CA ALA A 145 8.06 -16.25 -23.05
C ALA A 145 7.40 -14.90 -23.33
N LEU A 146 7.40 -13.97 -22.37
CA LEU A 146 6.90 -12.61 -22.54
C LEU A 146 7.67 -11.84 -23.61
N GLN A 147 9.00 -11.91 -23.60
CA GLN A 147 9.86 -11.28 -24.63
C GLN A 147 9.61 -11.85 -26.02
N LYS A 148 9.39 -13.18 -26.16
CA LYS A 148 9.08 -13.85 -27.43
C LYS A 148 7.80 -13.31 -28.07
N ILE A 149 6.79 -12.97 -27.27
CA ILE A 149 5.55 -12.34 -27.76
C ILE A 149 5.65 -10.80 -27.85
N LYS A 150 6.86 -10.24 -27.75
CA LYS A 150 7.14 -8.80 -27.84
C LYS A 150 6.49 -7.95 -26.76
N VAL A 151 6.33 -8.49 -25.54
CA VAL A 151 6.06 -7.71 -24.34
C VAL A 151 7.37 -7.07 -23.91
N LYS A 152 7.36 -5.76 -23.63
CA LYS A 152 8.49 -5.08 -23.00
C LYS A 152 8.53 -5.46 -21.53
N VAL A 153 9.56 -6.18 -21.10
CA VAL A 153 9.77 -6.54 -19.68
C VAL A 153 10.85 -5.66 -19.10
N ILE A 154 10.53 -4.98 -18.01
CA ILE A 154 11.44 -4.20 -17.16
C ILE A 154 11.38 -4.89 -15.81
N HIS A 155 12.45 -5.53 -15.40
CA HIS A 155 12.47 -6.36 -14.20
C HIS A 155 13.83 -6.29 -13.51
N ASP A 156 13.84 -5.79 -12.28
CA ASP A 156 15.01 -5.72 -11.43
C ASP A 156 14.60 -5.97 -9.98
N VAL A 157 15.07 -7.05 -9.40
CA VAL A 157 14.80 -7.42 -8.00
C VAL A 157 15.51 -6.51 -6.98
N ASN A 158 16.37 -5.62 -7.44
CA ASN A 158 17.12 -4.72 -6.58
C ASN A 158 16.50 -3.33 -6.44
N GLU A 159 15.45 -3.02 -7.21
CA GLU A 159 14.80 -1.70 -7.15
C GLU A 159 13.28 -1.90 -7.17
N CYS A 160 12.54 -1.20 -6.34
CA CYS A 160 11.08 -1.28 -6.37
C CYS A 160 10.51 -0.82 -7.72
N THR A 161 9.30 -1.23 -8.02
CA THR A 161 8.69 -1.01 -9.35
C THR A 161 8.60 0.46 -9.70
N THR A 162 8.24 1.34 -8.76
CA THR A 162 8.18 2.80 -9.01
C THR A 162 9.53 3.39 -9.39
N VAL A 163 10.61 2.94 -8.75
CA VAL A 163 11.99 3.36 -9.10
C VAL A 163 12.32 2.90 -10.52
N GLN A 164 11.94 1.69 -10.91
CA GLN A 164 12.13 1.20 -12.27
C GLN A 164 11.34 2.01 -13.31
N VAL A 165 10.07 2.36 -12.99
CA VAL A 165 9.24 3.26 -13.83
C VAL A 165 9.92 4.62 -13.98
N TYR A 166 10.33 5.25 -12.86
CA TYR A 166 11.03 6.53 -12.88
C TYR A 166 12.28 6.47 -13.74
N ASN A 167 13.16 5.50 -13.48
CA ASN A 167 14.43 5.39 -14.19
C ASN A 167 14.26 5.16 -15.71
N THR A 168 13.24 4.35 -16.07
CA THR A 168 12.96 4.03 -17.48
C THR A 168 12.36 5.20 -18.25
N TYR A 169 11.48 5.98 -17.60
CA TYR A 169 10.69 7.02 -18.26
C TYR A 169 11.03 8.44 -17.82
N LYS A 170 12.19 8.64 -17.19
CA LYS A 170 12.64 9.92 -16.63
C LYS A 170 12.46 11.10 -17.59
N SER A 171 12.70 10.91 -18.90
CA SER A 171 12.55 11.98 -19.88
C SER A 171 11.10 12.42 -20.16
N LYS A 172 10.12 11.66 -19.65
CA LYS A 172 8.67 11.95 -19.78
C LYS A 172 8.04 12.39 -18.45
N LEU A 173 8.81 12.35 -17.40
CA LEU A 173 8.38 12.68 -16.04
C LEU A 173 8.95 14.04 -15.66
N ASN A 174 8.25 14.73 -14.78
CA ASN A 174 8.76 15.97 -14.20
C ASN A 174 9.68 15.70 -12.99
N ASP A 175 10.25 16.77 -12.43
CA ASP A 175 11.22 16.66 -11.33
C ASP A 175 10.61 16.04 -10.06
N HIS A 176 9.31 16.25 -9.82
CA HIS A 176 8.60 15.71 -8.65
C HIS A 176 8.53 14.17 -8.65
N ALA A 177 8.56 13.54 -9.82
CA ALA A 177 8.51 12.08 -9.94
C ALA A 177 9.65 11.38 -9.18
N SER A 178 10.80 12.02 -9.03
CA SER A 178 11.92 11.50 -8.22
C SER A 178 11.56 11.41 -6.74
N PHE A 179 10.73 12.34 -6.22
CA PHE A 179 10.23 12.29 -4.85
C PHE A 179 9.21 11.17 -4.65
N VAL A 180 8.29 10.99 -5.59
CA VAL A 180 7.32 9.88 -5.57
C VAL A 180 8.05 8.54 -5.55
N ALA A 181 9.07 8.37 -6.40
CA ALA A 181 9.91 7.17 -6.43
C ALA A 181 10.71 6.97 -5.13
N THR A 182 11.18 8.06 -4.50
CA THR A 182 11.83 8.01 -3.18
C THR A 182 10.88 7.49 -2.10
N CYS A 183 9.65 8.00 -2.07
CA CYS A 183 8.64 7.54 -1.11
C CYS A 183 8.30 6.05 -1.28
N ALA A 184 8.20 5.57 -2.53
CA ALA A 184 7.97 4.17 -2.83
C ALA A 184 9.14 3.30 -2.36
N ALA A 185 10.38 3.66 -2.68
CA ALA A 185 11.57 2.93 -2.23
C ALA A 185 11.65 2.80 -0.70
N ILE A 186 11.33 3.88 0.04
CA ILE A 186 11.30 3.86 1.51
C ILE A 186 10.28 2.85 2.04
N THR A 187 9.08 2.83 1.48
CA THR A 187 8.00 1.99 1.99
C THR A 187 8.12 0.54 1.60
N ASP A 188 8.86 0.27 0.53
CA ASP A 188 9.21 -1.07 0.07
C ASP A 188 10.53 -1.60 0.68
N TYR A 189 11.13 -0.84 1.60
CA TYR A 189 12.40 -1.17 2.26
C TYR A 189 13.57 -1.33 1.28
N MET A 190 13.56 -0.54 0.22
CA MET A 190 14.57 -0.53 -0.85
C MET A 190 15.29 0.81 -0.99
N GLU A 191 15.21 1.69 0.01
CA GLU A 191 15.89 2.98 0.02
C GLU A 191 17.42 2.89 0.10
N ASP A 192 17.98 1.73 0.42
CA ASP A 192 19.41 1.46 0.43
C ASP A 192 19.94 0.91 -0.90
N ARG A 193 19.04 0.64 -1.86
CA ARG A 193 19.37 0.10 -3.17
C ARG A 193 20.06 1.14 -4.08
N PRO A 194 20.76 0.70 -5.15
CA PRO A 194 21.65 1.59 -5.92
C PRO A 194 20.98 2.85 -6.46
N ILE A 195 19.74 2.78 -6.96
CA ILE A 195 18.99 3.94 -7.45
C ILE A 195 18.21 4.58 -6.32
N GLY A 196 17.51 3.79 -5.50
CA GLY A 196 16.74 4.28 -4.35
C GLY A 196 17.57 5.15 -3.42
N SER A 197 18.81 4.76 -3.09
CA SER A 197 19.69 5.55 -2.22
C SER A 197 20.11 6.89 -2.84
N LYS A 198 20.34 6.95 -4.15
CA LYS A 198 20.64 8.20 -4.85
C LYS A 198 19.44 9.13 -4.87
N LEU A 199 18.25 8.59 -5.02
CA LEU A 199 17.01 9.37 -4.96
C LEU A 199 16.79 9.93 -3.56
N LEU A 200 16.95 9.12 -2.52
CA LEU A 200 16.81 9.58 -1.13
C LEU A 200 17.82 10.70 -0.78
N GLN A 201 19.04 10.64 -1.30
CA GLN A 201 20.06 11.68 -1.08
C GLN A 201 19.68 13.05 -1.67
N MET A 202 18.70 13.12 -2.58
CA MET A 202 18.22 14.39 -3.14
C MET A 202 17.32 15.17 -2.16
N TYR A 203 16.88 14.53 -1.06
CA TYR A 203 15.89 15.08 -0.15
C TYR A 203 16.36 15.03 1.30
N ASP A 204 15.77 15.89 2.14
CA ASP A 204 15.88 15.71 3.59
C ASP A 204 15.25 14.37 3.98
N ARG A 205 16.02 13.54 4.67
CA ARG A 205 15.60 12.18 5.02
C ARG A 205 14.34 12.15 5.87
N GLN A 206 14.20 13.07 6.82
CA GLN A 206 13.03 13.10 7.72
C GLN A 206 11.78 13.52 6.95
N PHE A 207 11.92 14.48 6.05
CA PHE A 207 10.84 14.89 5.17
C PHE A 207 10.37 13.75 4.25
N ALA A 208 11.30 13.01 3.65
CA ALA A 208 10.97 11.87 2.81
C ALA A 208 10.28 10.74 3.61
N LEU A 209 10.80 10.41 4.81
CA LEU A 209 10.22 9.38 5.67
C LEU A 209 8.79 9.72 6.13
N ILE A 210 8.53 10.96 6.56
CA ILE A 210 7.18 11.32 6.99
C ILE A 210 6.20 11.31 5.81
N SER A 211 6.61 11.81 4.65
CA SER A 211 5.78 11.83 3.45
C SER A 211 5.43 10.41 2.99
N ALA A 212 6.41 9.51 2.92
CA ALA A 212 6.23 8.11 2.59
C ALA A 212 5.29 7.40 3.58
N THR A 213 5.48 7.66 4.88
CA THR A 213 4.65 7.09 5.95
C THR A 213 3.21 7.58 5.89
N VAL A 214 3.00 8.90 5.69
CA VAL A 214 1.66 9.48 5.55
C VAL A 214 0.93 8.83 4.38
N LEU A 215 1.57 8.68 3.22
CA LEU A 215 0.97 8.06 2.05
C LEU A 215 0.62 6.59 2.33
N THR A 216 1.55 5.81 2.87
CA THR A 216 1.31 4.40 3.22
C THR A 216 0.16 4.23 4.20
N TYR A 217 0.07 5.08 5.23
CA TYR A 217 -1.02 4.97 6.21
C TYR A 217 -2.38 5.32 5.60
N ASN A 218 -2.43 6.21 4.62
CA ASN A 218 -3.64 6.48 3.86
C ASN A 218 -4.04 5.27 3.00
N ILE A 219 -3.11 4.66 2.28
CA ILE A 219 -3.36 3.47 1.46
C ILE A 219 -3.86 2.32 2.35
N VAL A 220 -3.09 1.94 3.36
CA VAL A 220 -3.44 0.83 4.26
C VAL A 220 -4.75 1.09 5.03
N GLY A 221 -4.97 2.31 5.47
CA GLY A 221 -6.18 2.69 6.22
C GLY A 221 -7.43 2.68 5.38
N ARG A 222 -7.31 2.84 4.07
CA ARG A 222 -8.42 3.01 3.12
C ARG A 222 -8.38 2.03 1.93
N GLN A 223 -7.75 0.87 2.10
CA GLN A 223 -7.63 -0.18 1.07
C GLN A 223 -8.97 -0.61 0.43
N ARG A 224 -10.08 -0.42 1.15
CA ARG A 224 -11.43 -0.80 0.71
C ARG A 224 -12.18 0.31 0.00
N GLU A 225 -11.53 1.43 -0.25
CA GLU A 225 -12.09 2.61 -0.90
C GLU A 225 -11.40 2.82 -2.26
N PRO A 226 -11.82 2.11 -3.32
CA PRO A 226 -11.13 2.14 -4.62
C PRO A 226 -11.08 3.55 -5.21
N ASP A 227 -12.14 4.35 -5.05
CA ASP A 227 -12.18 5.73 -5.55
C ASP A 227 -11.13 6.61 -4.85
N TYR A 228 -10.88 6.39 -3.57
CA TYR A 228 -9.83 7.12 -2.85
C TYR A 228 -8.42 6.71 -3.31
N LEU A 229 -8.19 5.44 -3.56
CA LEU A 229 -6.89 4.98 -4.08
C LEU A 229 -6.63 5.54 -5.49
N LEU A 230 -7.64 5.59 -6.35
CA LEU A 230 -7.55 6.24 -7.66
C LEU A 230 -7.34 7.74 -7.54
N TYR A 231 -7.97 8.41 -6.58
CA TYR A 231 -7.72 9.80 -6.26
C TYR A 231 -6.26 10.04 -5.86
N LEU A 232 -5.65 9.15 -5.04
CA LEU A 232 -4.23 9.25 -4.72
C LEU A 232 -3.34 9.14 -5.98
N VAL A 233 -3.65 8.20 -6.88
CA VAL A 233 -2.94 8.08 -8.17
C VAL A 233 -3.02 9.38 -8.97
N GLU A 234 -4.20 10.00 -9.02
CA GLU A 234 -4.40 11.26 -9.75
C GLU A 234 -3.57 12.40 -9.13
N GLU A 235 -3.71 12.63 -7.84
CA GLU A 235 -3.01 13.68 -7.11
C GLU A 235 -1.48 13.56 -7.19
N LEU A 236 -0.95 12.34 -7.04
CA LEU A 236 0.49 12.09 -7.19
C LEU A 236 0.96 12.30 -8.63
N SER A 237 0.13 11.96 -9.64
CA SER A 237 0.45 12.20 -11.05
C SER A 237 0.48 13.70 -11.40
N GLU A 238 -0.23 14.53 -10.65
CA GLU A 238 -0.25 15.99 -10.78
C GLU A 238 0.83 16.69 -9.94
N SER A 239 1.79 15.93 -9.40
CA SER A 239 2.95 16.46 -8.66
C SER A 239 2.63 17.02 -7.28
N LYS A 240 1.58 16.55 -6.63
CA LYS A 240 1.32 16.91 -5.23
C LYS A 240 2.18 16.08 -4.30
N PHE A 241 2.72 16.72 -3.28
CA PHE A 241 3.31 16.00 -2.17
C PHE A 241 2.22 15.32 -1.34
N PRO A 242 2.50 14.21 -0.66
CA PRO A 242 1.52 13.53 0.19
C PRO A 242 0.82 14.46 1.20
N HIS A 243 1.52 15.47 1.71
CA HIS A 243 0.96 16.44 2.66
C HIS A 243 0.12 17.55 2.02
N ASP A 244 0.21 17.74 0.70
CA ASP A 244 -0.64 18.69 -0.04
C ASP A 244 -1.99 18.06 -0.46
N ILE A 245 -2.08 16.73 -0.36
CA ILE A 245 -3.34 16.02 -0.62
C ILE A 245 -4.24 16.18 0.61
N PRO A 246 -5.47 16.71 0.44
CA PRO A 246 -6.37 17.00 1.56
C PRO A 246 -6.60 15.81 2.51
N ASN A 247 -6.57 16.09 3.80
CA ASN A 247 -6.85 15.16 4.91
C ASN A 247 -5.87 13.97 5.06
N THR A 248 -4.74 13.95 4.37
CA THR A 248 -3.79 12.83 4.46
C THR A 248 -3.15 12.71 5.84
N PHE A 249 -2.85 13.83 6.50
CA PHE A 249 -2.33 13.83 7.87
C PHE A 249 -3.36 13.36 8.90
N GLU A 250 -4.61 13.79 8.77
CA GLU A 250 -5.72 13.37 9.64
C GLU A 250 -5.95 11.86 9.54
N PHE A 251 -5.94 11.31 8.32
CA PHE A 251 -6.05 9.87 8.12
C PHE A 251 -4.84 9.11 8.63
N ALA A 252 -3.63 9.64 8.44
CA ALA A 252 -2.42 9.05 9.01
C ALA A 252 -2.45 9.06 10.54
N GLN A 253 -2.94 10.12 11.18
CA GLN A 253 -3.13 10.18 12.63
C GLN A 253 -4.06 9.06 13.12
N ILE A 254 -5.21 8.86 12.48
CA ILE A 254 -6.13 7.77 12.81
C ILE A 254 -5.43 6.41 12.73
N GLN A 255 -4.57 6.22 11.73
CA GLN A 255 -3.81 4.98 11.59
C GLN A 255 -2.76 4.82 12.69
N VAL A 256 -2.07 5.87 13.07
CA VAL A 256 -1.11 5.87 14.20
C VAL A 256 -1.81 5.50 15.52
N GLU A 257 -3.01 6.03 15.76
CA GLU A 257 -3.81 5.69 16.94
C GLU A 257 -4.21 4.20 16.95
N LYS A 258 -4.63 3.65 15.81
CA LYS A 258 -4.89 2.21 15.65
C LYS A 258 -3.65 1.36 15.92
N LEU A 259 -2.48 1.76 15.40
CA LEU A 259 -1.22 1.07 15.63
C LEU A 259 -0.81 1.11 17.11
N SER A 260 -1.02 2.23 17.79
CA SER A 260 -0.77 2.37 19.23
C SER A 260 -1.62 1.39 20.06
N GLN A 261 -2.89 1.20 19.66
CA GLN A 261 -3.78 0.20 20.29
C GLN A 261 -3.29 -1.23 20.01
N ILE A 262 -2.79 -1.50 18.79
CA ILE A 262 -2.21 -2.81 18.43
C ILE A 262 -0.98 -3.09 19.30
N ILE A 263 -0.08 -2.13 19.49
CA ILE A 263 1.09 -2.27 20.38
C ILE A 263 0.65 -2.67 21.80
N ALA A 264 -0.36 -2.00 22.36
CA ALA A 264 -0.86 -2.32 23.70
C ALA A 264 -1.44 -3.75 23.78
N LYS A 265 -2.12 -4.22 22.73
CA LYS A 265 -2.63 -5.59 22.63
C LYS A 265 -1.48 -6.60 22.48
N VAL A 266 -0.50 -6.31 21.64
CA VAL A 266 0.67 -7.20 21.46
C VAL A 266 1.41 -7.38 22.79
N LYS A 267 1.65 -6.29 23.54
CA LYS A 267 2.30 -6.40 24.88
C LYS A 267 1.58 -7.36 25.83
N LYS A 268 0.26 -7.49 25.73
CA LYS A 268 -0.56 -8.36 26.59
C LYS A 268 -0.65 -9.79 26.10
N GLY A 269 -0.64 -10.02 24.79
CA GLY A 269 -0.94 -11.33 24.19
C GLY A 269 0.23 -12.04 23.54
N LEU A 270 1.40 -11.38 23.48
CA LEU A 270 2.61 -11.92 22.88
C LEU A 270 3.09 -13.19 23.59
N LYS A 271 3.38 -14.22 22.79
CA LYS A 271 4.04 -15.45 23.21
C LYS A 271 5.37 -15.60 22.48
N THR A 272 6.36 -16.13 23.17
CA THR A 272 7.70 -16.33 22.61
C THR A 272 8.09 -17.81 22.61
N MET A 273 8.79 -18.22 21.57
CA MET A 273 9.47 -19.49 21.44
C MET A 273 10.99 -19.23 21.29
N SER A 274 11.77 -20.29 21.07
CA SER A 274 13.25 -20.15 20.99
C SER A 274 13.69 -19.18 19.87
N LYS A 275 13.04 -19.23 18.71
CA LYS A 275 13.43 -18.50 17.49
C LYS A 275 12.41 -17.45 17.02
N LEU A 276 11.18 -17.52 17.48
CA LEU A 276 10.13 -16.60 17.03
C LEU A 276 9.23 -16.10 18.16
N GLY A 277 8.65 -14.92 17.96
CA GLY A 277 7.49 -14.44 18.70
C GLY A 277 6.20 -14.71 17.91
N HIS A 278 5.11 -14.99 18.60
CA HIS A 278 3.83 -15.21 17.94
C HIS A 278 2.63 -14.70 18.74
N MET A 279 1.57 -14.34 18.05
CA MET A 279 0.32 -13.90 18.66
C MET A 279 -0.88 -14.13 17.75
N GLU A 280 -1.99 -14.52 18.35
CA GLU A 280 -3.30 -14.51 17.70
C GLU A 280 -3.90 -13.10 17.78
N ILE A 281 -4.38 -12.58 16.65
CA ILE A 281 -4.98 -11.25 16.53
C ILE A 281 -6.49 -11.43 16.32
N LEU A 282 -7.29 -10.88 17.21
CA LEU A 282 -8.75 -11.08 17.20
C LEU A 282 -9.48 -10.06 16.30
N ASP A 283 -9.08 -8.81 16.33
CA ASP A 283 -9.83 -7.68 15.76
C ASP A 283 -9.15 -6.89 14.64
N SER A 284 -7.84 -6.92 14.54
CA SER A 284 -7.08 -6.26 13.47
C SER A 284 -6.52 -7.25 12.46
N GLY A 285 -6.05 -6.77 11.31
CA GLY A 285 -5.34 -7.62 10.34
C GLY A 285 -4.01 -8.15 10.92
N ALA A 286 -3.68 -9.40 10.63
CA ALA A 286 -2.44 -10.01 11.10
C ALA A 286 -1.20 -9.27 10.56
N SER A 287 -1.25 -8.77 9.33
CA SER A 287 -0.17 -7.99 8.71
C SER A 287 0.16 -6.70 9.47
N GLY A 288 -0.85 -6.01 10.03
CA GLY A 288 -0.64 -4.78 10.79
C GLY A 288 0.04 -4.99 12.15
N ALA A 289 -0.02 -6.20 12.72
CA ALA A 289 0.52 -6.50 14.05
C ALA A 289 1.89 -7.20 14.01
N VAL A 290 2.23 -7.88 12.92
CA VAL A 290 3.36 -8.83 12.88
C VAL A 290 4.73 -8.17 13.16
N ASN A 291 4.94 -6.94 12.71
CA ASN A 291 6.17 -6.20 12.98
C ASN A 291 6.32 -5.89 14.48
N PHE A 292 5.23 -5.55 15.16
CA PHE A 292 5.23 -5.35 16.61
C PHE A 292 5.43 -6.66 17.37
N VAL A 293 4.86 -7.77 16.88
CA VAL A 293 5.09 -9.10 17.46
C VAL A 293 6.57 -9.45 17.35
N MET A 294 7.20 -9.24 16.20
CA MET A 294 8.63 -9.46 15.99
C MET A 294 9.47 -8.57 16.94
N GLY A 295 9.30 -7.25 16.84
CA GLY A 295 10.10 -6.29 17.59
C GLY A 295 9.98 -6.44 19.11
N LEU A 296 8.75 -6.56 19.64
CA LEU A 296 8.51 -6.68 21.07
C LEU A 296 8.88 -8.06 21.64
N SER A 297 8.95 -9.08 20.81
CA SER A 297 9.42 -10.42 21.25
C SER A 297 10.92 -10.50 21.45
N GLY A 298 11.69 -9.58 20.87
CA GLY A 298 13.16 -9.66 20.82
C GLY A 298 13.66 -10.86 20.00
N LYS A 299 12.84 -11.37 19.07
CA LYS A 299 13.19 -12.50 18.19
C LYS A 299 13.33 -12.01 16.74
N ASP A 300 14.15 -12.72 15.97
CA ASP A 300 14.38 -12.39 14.56
C ASP A 300 13.18 -12.69 13.65
N VAL A 301 12.19 -13.44 14.15
CA VAL A 301 10.98 -13.74 13.40
C VAL A 301 9.73 -13.48 14.25
N GLY A 302 8.76 -12.78 13.65
CA GLY A 302 7.43 -12.56 14.20
C GLY A 302 6.36 -13.30 13.39
N VAL A 303 5.35 -13.82 14.10
CA VAL A 303 4.19 -14.48 13.49
C VAL A 303 2.91 -13.93 14.10
N ALA A 304 2.10 -13.27 13.29
CA ALA A 304 0.76 -12.86 13.66
C ALA A 304 -0.26 -13.66 12.85
N TYR A 305 -1.33 -14.14 13.50
CA TYR A 305 -2.33 -14.94 12.81
C TYR A 305 -3.73 -14.58 13.28
N LYS A 306 -4.67 -14.57 12.33
CA LYS A 306 -6.08 -14.25 12.57
C LYS A 306 -6.96 -15.35 12.02
N GLU A 307 -7.90 -15.80 12.84
CA GLU A 307 -8.91 -16.76 12.41
C GLU A 307 -9.86 -16.15 11.37
N ARG A 308 -10.13 -16.90 10.31
CA ARG A 308 -11.20 -16.70 9.34
C ARG A 308 -12.26 -17.76 9.63
N VAL A 309 -13.16 -17.42 10.54
CA VAL A 309 -14.16 -18.37 11.10
C VAL A 309 -14.97 -19.05 10.01
N ASP A 310 -15.48 -18.27 9.03
CA ASP A 310 -16.32 -18.76 7.93
C ASP A 310 -15.61 -19.79 7.03
N HIS A 311 -14.27 -19.83 7.06
CA HIS A 311 -13.47 -20.71 6.24
C HIS A 311 -12.73 -21.80 7.03
N GLY A 312 -12.81 -21.80 8.35
CA GLY A 312 -12.10 -22.76 9.21
C GLY A 312 -10.56 -22.69 9.10
N ILE A 313 -10.01 -21.52 8.80
CA ILE A 313 -8.60 -21.30 8.56
C ILE A 313 -8.05 -20.13 9.39
N TYR A 314 -6.72 -20.05 9.48
CA TYR A 314 -6.00 -18.88 9.92
C TYR A 314 -5.31 -18.19 8.73
N ALA A 315 -5.49 -16.90 8.60
CA ALA A 315 -4.60 -16.04 7.82
C ALA A 315 -3.38 -15.71 8.68
N VAL A 316 -2.19 -16.01 8.19
CA VAL A 316 -0.92 -15.88 8.91
C VAL A 316 -0.03 -14.89 8.19
N SER A 317 0.56 -13.97 8.95
CA SER A 317 1.63 -13.09 8.49
C SER A 317 2.91 -13.42 9.22
N VAL A 318 4.02 -13.49 8.49
CA VAL A 318 5.34 -13.77 9.01
C VAL A 318 6.30 -12.66 8.59
N ARG A 319 7.09 -12.15 9.52
CA ARG A 319 8.12 -11.15 9.24
C ARG A 319 9.45 -11.58 9.87
N GLY A 320 10.53 -11.31 9.14
CA GLY A 320 11.90 -11.47 9.60
C GLY A 320 12.58 -10.13 9.79
N SER A 321 13.36 -10.00 10.85
CA SER A 321 14.26 -8.86 11.05
C SER A 321 15.40 -8.87 10.01
N ALA A 322 16.18 -7.79 9.96
CA ALA A 322 17.41 -7.74 9.16
C ALA A 322 18.40 -8.87 9.53
N ASN A 323 18.40 -9.29 10.81
CA ASN A 323 19.25 -10.37 11.31
C ASN A 323 18.76 -11.79 10.98
N CYS A 324 17.51 -11.93 10.51
CA CYS A 324 16.99 -13.23 10.08
C CYS A 324 17.76 -13.74 8.85
N LYS A 325 18.53 -14.81 9.03
CA LYS A 325 19.42 -15.33 7.97
C LYS A 325 18.75 -16.32 7.02
N VAL A 326 17.50 -16.69 7.27
CA VAL A 326 16.77 -17.64 6.44
C VAL A 326 15.80 -16.94 5.50
N HIS A 327 15.61 -17.50 4.32
CA HIS A 327 14.61 -17.04 3.37
C HIS A 327 13.23 -17.58 3.78
N LEU A 328 12.41 -16.74 4.44
CA LEU A 328 11.13 -17.16 5.02
C LEU A 328 10.16 -17.72 3.97
N GLY A 329 10.08 -17.12 2.78
CA GLY A 329 9.20 -17.62 1.71
C GLY A 329 9.46 -19.06 1.32
N ARG A 330 10.73 -19.48 1.30
CA ARG A 330 11.14 -20.86 1.01
C ARG A 330 10.83 -21.85 2.13
N ILE A 331 10.55 -21.36 3.35
CA ILE A 331 10.16 -22.18 4.50
C ILE A 331 8.64 -22.18 4.66
N VAL A 332 8.01 -21.03 4.60
CA VAL A 332 6.57 -20.82 4.88
C VAL A 332 5.71 -21.52 3.85
N ASN A 333 6.03 -21.39 2.55
CA ASN A 333 5.24 -21.98 1.47
C ASN A 333 5.17 -23.53 1.57
N PRO A 334 6.29 -24.28 1.56
CA PRO A 334 6.19 -25.75 1.64
C PRO A 334 5.63 -26.23 2.98
N LEU A 335 5.88 -25.49 4.08
CA LEU A 335 5.32 -25.84 5.38
C LEU A 335 3.80 -25.68 5.40
N ALA A 336 3.26 -24.55 4.93
CA ALA A 336 1.82 -24.33 4.86
C ALA A 336 1.15 -25.38 3.95
N THR A 337 1.73 -25.65 2.78
CA THR A 337 1.24 -26.66 1.82
C THR A 337 1.21 -28.06 2.43
N SER A 338 2.26 -28.47 3.15
CA SER A 338 2.32 -29.78 3.82
C SER A 338 1.26 -29.96 4.91
N LEU A 339 0.68 -28.88 5.40
CA LEU A 339 -0.38 -28.87 6.41
C LEU A 339 -1.79 -28.70 5.80
N GLY A 340 -1.90 -28.72 4.47
CA GLY A 340 -3.16 -28.56 3.74
C GLY A 340 -3.57 -27.09 3.53
N GLY A 341 -2.64 -26.17 3.68
CA GLY A 341 -2.82 -24.75 3.42
C GLY A 341 -2.07 -24.28 2.18
N SER A 342 -1.78 -23.00 2.13
CA SER A 342 -0.97 -22.37 1.09
C SER A 342 -0.19 -21.19 1.70
N GLY A 343 0.88 -20.76 1.05
CA GLY A 343 1.66 -19.64 1.51
C GLY A 343 2.67 -19.18 0.47
N GLY A 344 3.34 -18.07 0.75
CA GLY A 344 4.36 -17.51 -0.14
C GLY A 344 4.89 -16.19 0.40
N GLY A 345 5.70 -15.53 -0.39
CA GLY A 345 6.29 -14.23 -0.10
C GLY A 345 7.80 -14.23 -0.25
N HIS A 346 8.39 -13.14 0.21
CA HIS A 346 9.80 -12.83 0.08
C HIS A 346 10.65 -13.44 1.21
N ASP A 347 11.92 -13.09 1.22
CA ASP A 347 12.88 -13.58 2.22
C ASP A 347 12.54 -13.13 3.66
N LYS A 348 12.01 -11.91 3.84
CA LYS A 348 11.66 -11.31 5.14
C LYS A 348 10.16 -11.09 5.36
N ALA A 349 9.33 -11.24 4.34
CA ALA A 349 7.90 -10.95 4.42
C ALA A 349 7.08 -12.03 3.73
N CYS A 350 6.28 -12.78 4.50
CA CYS A 350 5.51 -13.92 4.00
C CYS A 350 4.09 -13.89 4.54
N GLY A 351 3.18 -14.47 3.74
CA GLY A 351 1.82 -14.79 4.15
C GLY A 351 1.56 -16.30 4.04
N ALA A 352 0.61 -16.80 4.81
CA ALA A 352 0.12 -18.15 4.67
C ALA A 352 -1.36 -18.23 5.06
N VAL A 353 -2.03 -19.24 4.51
CA VAL A 353 -3.33 -19.72 4.96
C VAL A 353 -3.12 -21.12 5.53
N VAL A 354 -3.55 -21.35 6.76
CA VAL A 354 -3.33 -22.60 7.49
C VAL A 354 -4.66 -23.10 8.06
N PRO A 355 -5.04 -24.39 7.89
CA PRO A 355 -6.25 -24.93 8.51
C PRO A 355 -6.25 -24.71 10.03
N LYS A 356 -7.39 -24.36 10.62
CA LYS A 356 -7.53 -24.02 12.05
C LYS A 356 -6.90 -25.08 12.95
N ALA A 357 -7.18 -26.35 12.71
CA ALA A 357 -6.64 -27.47 13.50
C ALA A 357 -5.11 -27.62 13.42
N LYS A 358 -4.46 -26.97 12.45
CA LYS A 358 -3.02 -27.13 12.18
C LYS A 358 -2.17 -25.92 12.58
N ILE A 359 -2.76 -24.81 13.05
CA ILE A 359 -2.01 -23.58 13.35
C ILE A 359 -0.91 -23.78 14.40
N LYS A 360 -1.18 -24.51 15.49
CA LYS A 360 -0.17 -24.79 16.51
C LYS A 360 1.02 -25.58 15.94
N LYS A 361 0.73 -26.59 15.11
CA LYS A 361 1.76 -27.37 14.43
C LYS A 361 2.58 -26.52 13.46
N PHE A 362 1.92 -25.63 12.69
CA PHE A 362 2.60 -24.69 11.81
C PHE A 362 3.61 -23.83 12.57
N ILE A 363 3.20 -23.19 13.67
CA ILE A 363 4.07 -22.32 14.47
C ILE A 363 5.25 -23.12 15.06
N THR A 364 5.00 -24.31 15.59
CA THR A 364 6.04 -25.17 16.17
C THR A 364 7.07 -25.61 15.11
N GLU A 365 6.60 -26.07 13.95
CA GLU A 365 7.50 -26.51 12.88
C GLU A 365 8.25 -25.33 12.24
N LEU A 366 7.61 -24.16 12.12
CA LEU A 366 8.28 -22.95 11.67
C LEU A 366 9.43 -22.57 12.63
N ASN A 367 9.18 -22.59 13.94
CA ASN A 367 10.22 -22.31 14.94
C ASN A 367 11.42 -23.26 14.85
N LYS A 368 11.20 -24.53 14.51
CA LYS A 368 12.29 -25.51 14.31
C LYS A 368 13.08 -25.26 13.02
N LYS A 369 12.45 -24.73 11.97
CA LYS A 369 13.08 -24.50 10.67
C LYS A 369 13.86 -23.18 10.59
N ILE A 370 13.65 -22.25 11.51
CA ILE A 370 14.44 -21.04 11.66
C ILE A 370 15.76 -21.42 12.36
N LYS A 371 16.87 -21.22 11.66
CA LYS A 371 18.22 -21.53 12.15
C LYS A 371 18.83 -20.38 12.95
#